data_13a0efdc3e50ca6fcfd477b17a39a6d1
#
_entry.id   13a0efdc3e50ca6fcfd477b17a39a6d1
#
_cell.length_a   1.000
_cell.length_b   1.000
_cell.length_c   1.000
_cell.angle_alpha   90.00
_cell.angle_beta   90.00
_cell.angle_gamma   90.00
#
_symmetry.space_group_name_H-M   'P 1'
#
loop_
_entity.id
_entity.type
_entity.pdbx_description
1 polymer ?
#
loop_
_entity_poly.entity_id
_entity_poly.type
_entity_poly.pdbx_seq_one_letter_code
_entity_poly.pdbx_strand_id
1 'polypeptide(L)'
;KELNVLSQSQTTPFTIEDNTDGGDDIRMKYRYLDLRRPAVRKNLELRHRMCILIRNFLDAQNFMEVETPVLIGSTPEGARDFVVPSRMNPGQFYALPQSPQTLKQLLMVAGFDRYFQIAKCFRDEDLRADRQPEFTQIDCEMSFVDQDDVINLFEEMARHLFKEIRGVELPKLEQMTWHEAMRRFGSDKPDLRFGMEFVELKDAFAGKGNFSVFDEAKYIGGICVPGCADFSRKQLNELTDFVKRPQVGAKGLVYIKYNADGTVKSSIDKFYSPEELAEIKTVMGAKDGDLVLILSGDNANKTRIQLCSLRLEMGDRLGLRDKNVFKCLWIIDFPLFEWSDEEQRLMATHHPFTMP
;
A
#
# COMPACT_ATOMS: atom_id res chain seq x y z
N LYS A 1 -29.81 -46.97 6.52
CA LYS A 1 -28.67 -46.68 5.65
C LYS A 1 -27.51 -47.52 6.17
N GLU A 2 -26.87 -48.29 5.33
CA GLU A 2 -25.71 -49.11 5.66
C GLU A 2 -24.43 -48.26 5.51
N LEU A 3 -23.54 -48.28 6.48
CA LEU A 3 -22.24 -47.63 6.45
C LEU A 3 -21.16 -48.71 6.33
N ASN A 4 -20.41 -48.70 5.24
CA ASN A 4 -19.28 -49.59 5.02
C ASN A 4 -17.96 -48.81 5.15
N VAL A 5 -17.13 -49.14 6.12
CA VAL A 5 -15.82 -48.51 6.35
C VAL A 5 -14.79 -49.25 5.50
N LEU A 6 -14.33 -48.57 4.42
CA LEU A 6 -13.34 -49.14 3.49
C LEU A 6 -11.93 -49.06 4.05
N SER A 7 -11.59 -48.03 4.84
CA SER A 7 -10.32 -47.80 5.47
C SER A 7 -10.46 -46.98 6.74
N GLN A 8 -9.71 -47.28 7.77
CA GLN A 8 -9.67 -46.50 9.00
C GLN A 8 -8.61 -45.40 8.90
N SER A 9 -8.94 -44.20 9.39
CA SER A 9 -7.97 -43.12 9.52
C SER A 9 -7.51 -42.94 10.96
N GLN A 10 -6.32 -42.37 11.13
CA GLN A 10 -5.87 -41.93 12.44
C GLN A 10 -6.59 -40.64 12.84
N THR A 11 -6.62 -40.37 14.15
CA THR A 11 -7.12 -39.08 14.66
C THR A 11 -6.26 -37.94 14.10
N THR A 12 -6.90 -36.90 13.61
CA THR A 12 -6.20 -35.73 13.07
C THR A 12 -5.53 -34.94 14.21
N PRO A 13 -4.37 -34.29 13.96
CA PRO A 13 -3.64 -33.54 14.98
C PRO A 13 -4.36 -32.23 15.39
N PHE A 14 -5.42 -31.83 14.70
CA PHE A 14 -6.30 -30.71 15.02
C PHE A 14 -7.65 -30.91 14.33
N THR A 15 -8.67 -30.17 14.76
CA THR A 15 -10.01 -30.21 14.16
C THR A 15 -10.02 -29.55 12.77
N ILE A 16 -10.67 -30.20 11.79
CA ILE A 16 -10.80 -29.67 10.41
C ILE A 16 -12.07 -28.81 10.33
N GLU A 17 -12.05 -27.70 11.05
CA GLU A 17 -13.15 -26.73 11.15
C GLU A 17 -12.59 -25.30 11.05
N ASP A 18 -13.44 -24.31 10.78
CA ASP A 18 -13.02 -22.90 10.68
C ASP A 18 -12.45 -22.41 12.02
N ASN A 19 -13.09 -22.80 13.14
CA ASN A 19 -12.60 -22.53 14.51
C ASN A 19 -11.77 -23.74 15.02
N THR A 20 -10.64 -23.99 14.40
CA THR A 20 -9.76 -25.11 14.77
C THR A 20 -9.06 -24.87 16.12
N ASP A 21 -8.76 -25.93 16.83
CA ASP A 21 -7.90 -25.98 18.03
C ASP A 21 -6.40 -26.02 17.70
N GLY A 22 -6.05 -26.12 16.41
CA GLY A 22 -4.66 -26.15 15.92
C GLY A 22 -4.00 -24.78 15.87
N GLY A 23 -2.87 -24.61 16.58
CA GLY A 23 -1.99 -23.46 16.41
C GLY A 23 -1.29 -23.43 15.03
N ASP A 24 -0.66 -22.30 14.69
CA ASP A 24 -0.06 -22.10 13.37
C ASP A 24 1.03 -23.14 13.06
N ASP A 25 1.88 -23.49 14.01
CA ASP A 25 2.98 -24.45 13.81
C ASP A 25 2.47 -25.83 13.38
N ILE A 26 1.44 -26.35 14.07
CA ILE A 26 0.88 -27.66 13.76
C ILE A 26 0.11 -27.64 12.44
N ARG A 27 -0.57 -26.52 12.13
CA ARG A 27 -1.26 -26.34 10.85
C ARG A 27 -0.30 -26.23 9.68
N MET A 28 0.85 -25.59 9.86
CA MET A 28 1.91 -25.55 8.85
C MET A 28 2.56 -26.92 8.65
N LYS A 29 2.83 -27.66 9.73
CA LYS A 29 3.37 -29.02 9.66
C LYS A 29 2.44 -29.98 8.91
N TYR A 30 1.14 -29.88 9.12
CA TYR A 30 0.13 -30.72 8.48
C TYR A 30 -0.73 -29.91 7.51
N ARG A 31 -0.06 -29.12 6.64
CA ARG A 31 -0.72 -28.17 5.72
C ARG A 31 -1.78 -28.81 4.84
N TYR A 32 -1.60 -30.06 4.43
CA TYR A 32 -2.56 -30.82 3.62
C TYR A 32 -3.88 -31.08 4.36
N LEU A 33 -3.88 -31.14 5.69
CA LEU A 33 -5.10 -31.21 6.50
C LEU A 33 -5.72 -29.80 6.69
N ASP A 34 -4.89 -28.78 6.91
CA ASP A 34 -5.34 -27.40 7.04
C ASP A 34 -6.04 -26.91 5.75
N LEU A 35 -5.58 -27.35 4.58
CA LEU A 35 -6.21 -27.06 3.29
C LEU A 35 -7.63 -27.61 3.14
N ARG A 36 -8.03 -28.57 3.98
CA ARG A 36 -9.41 -29.07 4.02
C ARG A 36 -10.38 -28.14 4.75
N ARG A 37 -9.87 -27.21 5.55
CA ARG A 37 -10.68 -26.24 6.26
C ARG A 37 -11.32 -25.25 5.26
N PRO A 38 -12.64 -24.96 5.38
CA PRO A 38 -13.34 -24.09 4.44
C PRO A 38 -12.70 -22.71 4.29
N ALA A 39 -12.22 -22.08 5.37
CA ALA A 39 -11.58 -20.76 5.35
C ALA A 39 -10.32 -20.73 4.48
N VAL A 40 -9.49 -21.80 4.52
CA VAL A 40 -8.26 -21.89 3.73
C VAL A 40 -8.57 -22.30 2.28
N ARG A 41 -9.47 -23.26 2.11
CA ARG A 41 -9.88 -23.75 0.80
C ARG A 41 -10.49 -22.66 -0.06
N LYS A 42 -11.35 -21.81 0.49
CA LYS A 42 -11.97 -20.65 -0.21
C LYS A 42 -10.93 -19.71 -0.82
N ASN A 43 -9.78 -19.54 -0.18
CA ASN A 43 -8.71 -18.69 -0.73
C ASN A 43 -8.10 -19.29 -2.00
N LEU A 44 -7.93 -20.62 -2.07
CA LEU A 44 -7.44 -21.30 -3.27
C LEU A 44 -8.50 -21.31 -4.38
N GLU A 45 -9.76 -21.50 -4.04
CA GLU A 45 -10.89 -21.44 -4.98
C GLU A 45 -11.02 -20.03 -5.57
N LEU A 46 -10.87 -18.98 -4.74
CA LEU A 46 -10.84 -17.59 -5.18
C LEU A 46 -9.69 -17.33 -6.15
N ARG A 47 -8.47 -17.75 -5.79
CA ARG A 47 -7.29 -17.62 -6.67
C ARG A 47 -7.50 -18.33 -8.00
N HIS A 48 -8.01 -19.56 -7.99
CA HIS A 48 -8.32 -20.31 -9.20
C HIS A 48 -9.30 -19.54 -10.11
N ARG A 49 -10.41 -19.06 -9.54
CA ARG A 49 -11.41 -18.30 -10.28
C ARG A 49 -10.83 -17.00 -10.85
N MET A 50 -10.03 -16.28 -10.08
CA MET A 50 -9.32 -15.07 -10.55
C MET A 50 -8.45 -15.39 -11.78
N CYS A 51 -7.64 -16.44 -11.72
CA CYS A 51 -6.76 -16.81 -12.83
C CYS A 51 -7.55 -17.14 -14.10
N ILE A 52 -8.69 -17.84 -13.99
CA ILE A 52 -9.57 -18.13 -15.16
C ILE A 52 -10.17 -16.84 -15.74
N LEU A 53 -10.67 -15.95 -14.89
CA LEU A 53 -11.25 -14.67 -15.33
C LEU A 53 -10.22 -13.79 -16.03
N ILE A 54 -8.99 -13.72 -15.51
CA ILE A 54 -7.90 -12.95 -16.11
C ILE A 54 -7.52 -13.52 -17.48
N ARG A 55 -7.36 -14.85 -17.60
CA ARG A 55 -7.08 -15.49 -18.89
C ARG A 55 -8.17 -15.18 -19.94
N ASN A 56 -9.43 -15.36 -19.57
CA ASN A 56 -10.55 -15.09 -20.47
C ASN A 56 -10.60 -13.61 -20.87
N PHE A 57 -10.33 -12.69 -19.94
CA PHE A 57 -10.32 -11.26 -20.22
C PHE A 57 -9.19 -10.90 -21.18
N LEU A 58 -7.97 -11.37 -20.93
CA LEU A 58 -6.81 -11.04 -21.75
C LEU A 58 -6.87 -11.72 -23.13
N ASP A 59 -7.35 -12.95 -23.20
CA ASP A 59 -7.61 -13.65 -24.48
C ASP A 59 -8.60 -12.87 -25.35
N ALA A 60 -9.71 -12.38 -24.76
CA ALA A 60 -10.69 -11.54 -25.46
C ALA A 60 -10.10 -10.19 -25.94
N GLN A 61 -8.98 -9.75 -25.35
CA GLN A 61 -8.23 -8.56 -25.77
C GLN A 61 -7.06 -8.91 -26.74
N ASN A 62 -7.07 -10.13 -27.30
CA ASN A 62 -6.04 -10.65 -28.21
C ASN A 62 -4.63 -10.75 -27.61
N PHE A 63 -4.51 -11.00 -26.29
CA PHE A 63 -3.25 -11.35 -25.69
C PHE A 63 -2.98 -12.85 -25.85
N MET A 64 -1.73 -13.19 -26.15
CA MET A 64 -1.26 -14.57 -26.18
C MET A 64 -0.58 -14.92 -24.87
N GLU A 65 -1.03 -16.00 -24.21
CA GLU A 65 -0.33 -16.54 -23.04
C GLU A 65 0.91 -17.32 -23.51
N VAL A 66 2.09 -16.86 -23.11
CA VAL A 66 3.36 -17.54 -23.41
C VAL A 66 4.09 -17.84 -22.12
N GLU A 67 4.31 -19.13 -21.84
CA GLU A 67 5.07 -19.59 -20.69
C GLU A 67 6.58 -19.49 -20.97
N THR A 68 7.28 -18.70 -20.16
CA THR A 68 8.72 -18.48 -20.31
C THR A 68 9.53 -19.44 -19.44
N PRO A 69 10.81 -19.75 -19.79
CA PRO A 69 11.68 -20.57 -18.96
C PRO A 69 11.87 -20.02 -17.54
N VAL A 70 11.98 -20.92 -16.56
CA VAL A 70 12.26 -20.61 -15.14
C VAL A 70 13.74 -20.76 -14.81
N LEU A 71 14.47 -21.66 -15.46
CA LEU A 71 15.93 -21.78 -15.32
C LEU A 71 16.62 -20.89 -16.36
N ILE A 72 17.01 -19.70 -15.94
CA ILE A 72 17.59 -18.68 -16.83
C ILE A 72 18.98 -18.25 -16.36
N GLY A 73 19.64 -17.36 -17.10
CA GLY A 73 20.81 -16.62 -16.62
C GLY A 73 20.38 -15.51 -15.66
N SER A 74 21.30 -15.08 -14.78
CA SER A 74 21.06 -13.91 -13.92
C SER A 74 20.73 -12.66 -14.74
N THR A 75 19.73 -11.90 -14.30
CA THR A 75 19.29 -10.64 -14.91
C THR A 75 19.38 -9.49 -13.92
N PRO A 76 19.82 -8.29 -14.30
CA PRO A 76 20.00 -7.17 -13.39
C PRO A 76 18.69 -6.43 -13.14
N GLU A 77 17.73 -7.06 -12.44
CA GLU A 77 16.39 -6.49 -12.18
C GLU A 77 16.26 -5.81 -10.80
N GLY A 78 17.36 -5.65 -10.05
CA GLY A 78 17.39 -4.86 -8.82
C GLY A 78 17.28 -5.66 -7.52
N ALA A 79 16.68 -6.86 -7.52
CA ALA A 79 16.70 -7.78 -6.37
C ALA A 79 17.90 -8.75 -6.46
N ARG A 80 18.16 -9.51 -5.39
CA ARG A 80 19.09 -10.63 -5.45
C ARG A 80 18.40 -11.85 -6.04
N ASP A 81 19.17 -12.63 -6.83
CA ASP A 81 18.66 -13.84 -7.45
C ASP A 81 18.76 -15.05 -6.50
N PHE A 82 17.76 -15.92 -6.56
CA PHE A 82 17.95 -17.31 -6.14
C PHE A 82 18.69 -18.06 -7.23
N VAL A 83 19.76 -18.76 -6.87
CA VAL A 83 20.60 -19.49 -7.82
C VAL A 83 20.49 -21.00 -7.65
N VAL A 84 20.53 -21.72 -8.78
CA VAL A 84 20.48 -23.18 -8.84
C VAL A 84 21.79 -23.65 -9.46
N PRO A 85 22.63 -24.46 -8.75
CA PRO A 85 23.89 -24.93 -9.31
C PRO A 85 23.65 -25.89 -10.48
N SER A 86 24.45 -25.71 -11.56
CA SER A 86 24.40 -26.60 -12.70
C SER A 86 25.23 -27.86 -12.45
N ARG A 87 24.58 -29.02 -12.49
CA ARG A 87 25.30 -30.30 -12.39
C ARG A 87 26.18 -30.58 -13.61
N MET A 88 25.72 -30.15 -14.79
CA MET A 88 26.40 -30.43 -16.06
C MET A 88 27.60 -29.51 -16.30
N ASN A 89 27.60 -28.30 -15.70
CA ASN A 89 28.64 -27.29 -15.87
C ASN A 89 29.16 -26.87 -14.49
N PRO A 90 30.18 -27.56 -13.93
CA PRO A 90 30.73 -27.23 -12.61
C PRO A 90 31.15 -25.76 -12.51
N GLY A 91 30.75 -25.08 -11.41
CA GLY A 91 31.04 -23.67 -11.18
C GLY A 91 30.09 -22.69 -11.87
N GLN A 92 29.11 -23.18 -12.64
CA GLN A 92 28.05 -22.36 -13.23
C GLN A 92 26.70 -22.55 -12.54
N PHE A 93 25.85 -21.54 -12.62
CA PHE A 93 24.54 -21.49 -11.95
C PHE A 93 23.48 -21.00 -12.91
N TYR A 94 22.30 -21.55 -12.78
CA TYR A 94 21.06 -20.91 -13.25
C TYR A 94 20.55 -19.92 -12.19
N ALA A 95 19.83 -18.91 -12.61
CA ALA A 95 19.04 -18.06 -11.74
C ALA A 95 17.54 -18.36 -11.91
N LEU A 96 16.77 -18.16 -10.83
CA LEU A 96 15.32 -18.15 -10.89
C LEU A 96 14.88 -16.72 -11.26
N PRO A 97 13.86 -16.54 -12.14
CA PRO A 97 13.49 -15.22 -12.65
C PRO A 97 12.88 -14.33 -11.56
N GLN A 98 13.36 -13.10 -11.46
CA GLN A 98 12.74 -12.06 -10.66
C GLN A 98 11.43 -11.57 -11.28
N SER A 99 11.39 -11.56 -12.61
CA SER A 99 10.25 -11.41 -13.51
C SER A 99 10.65 -11.94 -14.89
N PRO A 100 9.71 -12.16 -15.83
CA PRO A 100 10.07 -12.53 -17.20
C PRO A 100 10.50 -11.34 -18.08
N GLN A 101 11.04 -10.26 -17.51
CA GLN A 101 11.30 -8.98 -18.18
C GLN A 101 12.08 -9.09 -19.49
N THR A 102 13.25 -9.73 -19.47
CA THR A 102 14.06 -9.88 -20.68
C THR A 102 13.36 -10.74 -21.73
N LEU A 103 12.67 -11.81 -21.31
CA LEU A 103 12.02 -12.74 -22.21
C LEU A 103 10.80 -12.11 -22.87
N LYS A 104 9.98 -11.36 -22.15
CA LYS A 104 8.82 -10.67 -22.74
C LYS A 104 9.23 -9.57 -23.73
N GLN A 105 10.35 -8.86 -23.47
CA GLN A 105 10.92 -7.92 -24.46
C GLN A 105 11.36 -8.63 -25.73
N LEU A 106 11.98 -9.82 -25.62
CA LEU A 106 12.32 -10.62 -26.78
C LEU A 106 11.10 -11.12 -27.56
N LEU A 107 9.99 -11.42 -26.86
CA LEU A 107 8.72 -11.74 -27.51
C LEU A 107 8.18 -10.56 -28.33
N MET A 108 8.27 -9.31 -27.79
CA MET A 108 7.90 -8.11 -28.57
C MET A 108 8.77 -7.98 -29.82
N VAL A 109 10.09 -8.17 -29.72
CA VAL A 109 11.01 -8.19 -30.88
C VAL A 109 10.62 -9.29 -31.87
N ALA A 110 10.14 -10.43 -31.39
CA ALA A 110 9.68 -11.55 -32.22
C ALA A 110 8.29 -11.33 -32.85
N GLY A 111 7.65 -10.19 -32.62
CA GLY A 111 6.34 -9.83 -33.21
C GLY A 111 5.11 -10.31 -32.43
N PHE A 112 5.28 -10.64 -31.16
CA PHE A 112 4.14 -10.93 -30.26
C PHE A 112 3.64 -9.60 -29.67
N ASP A 113 2.78 -8.90 -30.36
CA ASP A 113 2.36 -7.54 -30.00
C ASP A 113 1.60 -7.45 -28.68
N ARG A 114 1.01 -8.55 -28.20
CA ARG A 114 0.30 -8.63 -26.93
C ARG A 114 0.58 -9.96 -26.26
N TYR A 115 1.39 -9.91 -25.22
CA TYR A 115 1.80 -11.06 -24.41
C TYR A 115 1.26 -10.97 -23.01
N PHE A 116 0.91 -12.10 -22.41
CA PHE A 116 0.76 -12.20 -20.95
C PHE A 116 1.23 -13.56 -20.44
N GLN A 117 1.46 -13.61 -19.14
CA GLN A 117 1.74 -14.84 -18.39
C GLN A 117 1.30 -14.70 -16.94
N ILE A 118 0.76 -15.77 -16.35
CA ILE A 118 0.62 -15.88 -14.90
C ILE A 118 1.94 -16.45 -14.36
N ALA A 119 2.92 -15.56 -14.17
CA ALA A 119 4.33 -15.90 -13.95
C ALA A 119 4.64 -16.16 -12.48
N LYS A 120 5.45 -17.20 -12.22
CA LYS A 120 6.16 -17.36 -10.95
C LYS A 120 7.40 -16.50 -10.94
N CYS A 121 7.53 -15.68 -9.88
CA CYS A 121 8.64 -14.75 -9.69
C CYS A 121 9.32 -15.02 -8.35
N PHE A 122 10.65 -14.80 -8.32
CA PHE A 122 11.50 -15.14 -7.18
C PHE A 122 12.40 -13.95 -6.87
N ARG A 123 12.42 -13.49 -5.62
CA ARG A 123 13.29 -12.39 -5.17
C ARG A 123 13.84 -12.70 -3.80
N ASP A 124 15.17 -12.74 -3.66
CA ASP A 124 15.85 -12.94 -2.39
C ASP A 124 16.02 -11.58 -1.69
N GLU A 125 14.92 -11.12 -1.11
CA GLU A 125 14.82 -9.85 -0.39
C GLU A 125 14.29 -10.07 1.02
N ASP A 126 14.47 -9.06 1.90
CA ASP A 126 13.92 -9.08 3.23
C ASP A 126 12.39 -9.17 3.21
N LEU A 127 11.86 -10.09 4.01
CA LEU A 127 10.41 -10.28 4.12
C LEU A 127 9.75 -9.07 4.78
N ARG A 128 8.65 -8.63 4.19
CA ARG A 128 7.75 -7.63 4.75
C ARG A 128 6.34 -8.21 4.79
N ALA A 129 5.41 -7.51 5.45
CA ALA A 129 4.05 -8.00 5.64
C ALA A 129 3.34 -8.45 4.35
N ASP A 130 3.64 -7.82 3.22
CA ASP A 130 3.04 -8.05 1.89
C ASP A 130 4.00 -8.64 0.86
N ARG A 131 5.27 -8.95 1.24
CA ARG A 131 6.29 -9.47 0.33
C ARG A 131 6.67 -10.90 0.68
N GLN A 132 6.71 -11.74 -0.35
CA GLN A 132 7.12 -13.14 -0.28
C GLN A 132 8.31 -13.37 -1.24
N PRO A 133 9.25 -14.28 -0.91
CA PRO A 133 10.38 -14.57 -1.78
C PRO A 133 9.95 -15.25 -3.08
N GLU A 134 8.83 -15.96 -3.07
CA GLU A 134 8.15 -16.53 -4.23
C GLU A 134 6.73 -15.97 -4.31
N PHE A 135 6.38 -15.38 -5.44
CA PHE A 135 5.07 -14.79 -5.67
C PHE A 135 4.63 -14.96 -7.12
N THR A 136 3.41 -14.57 -7.42
CA THR A 136 2.85 -14.66 -8.78
C THR A 136 2.54 -13.27 -9.30
N GLN A 137 2.95 -12.99 -10.55
CA GLN A 137 2.56 -11.80 -11.30
C GLN A 137 1.55 -12.16 -12.39
N ILE A 138 0.63 -11.25 -12.64
CA ILE A 138 -0.06 -11.17 -13.93
C ILE A 138 0.83 -10.27 -14.77
N ASP A 139 1.72 -10.88 -15.53
CA ASP A 139 2.71 -10.16 -16.33
C ASP A 139 2.19 -9.96 -17.74
N CYS A 140 2.24 -8.74 -18.24
CA CYS A 140 1.76 -8.38 -19.57
C CYS A 140 2.80 -7.48 -20.25
N GLU A 141 2.84 -7.56 -21.61
CA GLU A 141 3.61 -6.65 -22.44
C GLU A 141 2.83 -6.33 -23.71
N MET A 142 2.89 -5.09 -24.16
CA MET A 142 2.22 -4.62 -25.37
C MET A 142 3.15 -3.78 -26.22
N SER A 143 3.08 -3.96 -27.55
CA SER A 143 3.76 -3.10 -28.54
C SER A 143 2.82 -2.02 -29.06
N PHE A 144 3.37 -0.90 -29.53
CA PHE A 144 2.65 0.18 -30.22
C PHE A 144 1.52 0.81 -29.40
N VAL A 145 1.75 1.01 -28.11
CA VAL A 145 0.80 1.57 -27.14
C VAL A 145 1.43 2.73 -26.39
N ASP A 146 0.60 3.62 -25.88
CA ASP A 146 0.98 4.67 -24.95
C ASP A 146 0.47 4.39 -23.51
N GLN A 147 0.69 5.35 -22.62
CA GLN A 147 0.31 5.22 -21.22
C GLN A 147 -1.20 5.00 -21.03
N ASP A 148 -2.02 5.70 -21.79
CA ASP A 148 -3.48 5.62 -21.64
C ASP A 148 -4.02 4.26 -22.07
N ASP A 149 -3.43 3.61 -23.10
CA ASP A 149 -3.79 2.26 -23.54
C ASP A 149 -3.56 1.26 -22.39
N VAL A 150 -2.41 1.36 -21.72
CA VAL A 150 -2.09 0.49 -20.58
C VAL A 150 -3.04 0.73 -19.40
N ILE A 151 -3.27 2.01 -19.04
CA ILE A 151 -4.19 2.39 -17.95
C ILE A 151 -5.58 1.86 -18.23
N ASN A 152 -6.12 2.09 -19.43
CA ASN A 152 -7.48 1.66 -19.80
C ASN A 152 -7.62 0.15 -19.73
N LEU A 153 -6.68 -0.63 -20.29
CA LEU A 153 -6.71 -2.08 -20.25
C LEU A 153 -6.78 -2.63 -18.82
N PHE A 154 -5.87 -2.16 -17.96
CA PHE A 154 -5.79 -2.65 -16.59
C PHE A 154 -6.93 -2.13 -15.71
N GLU A 155 -7.46 -0.94 -15.99
CA GLU A 155 -8.69 -0.45 -15.35
C GLU A 155 -9.89 -1.34 -15.68
N GLU A 156 -10.08 -1.68 -16.95
CA GLU A 156 -11.16 -2.57 -17.38
C GLU A 156 -11.02 -3.96 -16.75
N MET A 157 -9.80 -4.51 -16.71
CA MET A 157 -9.53 -5.79 -16.05
C MET A 157 -9.86 -5.73 -14.56
N ALA A 158 -9.42 -4.70 -13.86
CA ALA A 158 -9.71 -4.53 -12.43
C ALA A 158 -11.21 -4.42 -12.17
N ARG A 159 -11.94 -3.61 -12.95
CA ARG A 159 -13.39 -3.45 -12.85
C ARG A 159 -14.12 -4.77 -13.14
N HIS A 160 -13.70 -5.50 -14.15
CA HIS A 160 -14.23 -6.83 -14.46
C HIS A 160 -14.04 -7.80 -13.28
N LEU A 161 -12.84 -7.88 -12.71
CA LEU A 161 -12.56 -8.76 -11.58
C LEU A 161 -13.37 -8.40 -10.33
N PHE A 162 -13.49 -7.12 -9.98
CA PHE A 162 -14.31 -6.67 -8.84
C PHE A 162 -15.78 -7.03 -9.02
N LYS A 163 -16.31 -6.83 -10.23
CA LYS A 163 -17.69 -7.22 -10.57
C LYS A 163 -17.91 -8.72 -10.45
N GLU A 164 -17.08 -9.55 -11.09
CA GLU A 164 -17.27 -11.00 -11.17
C GLU A 164 -16.99 -11.73 -9.84
N ILE A 165 -16.09 -11.19 -9.00
CA ILE A 165 -15.66 -11.85 -7.77
C ILE A 165 -16.39 -11.30 -6.55
N ARG A 166 -16.56 -9.98 -6.48
CA ARG A 166 -17.11 -9.29 -5.31
C ARG A 166 -18.52 -8.76 -5.52
N GLY A 167 -19.04 -8.78 -6.75
CA GLY A 167 -20.31 -8.15 -7.10
C GLY A 167 -20.28 -6.62 -6.96
N VAL A 168 -19.09 -6.01 -6.99
CA VAL A 168 -18.90 -4.56 -6.82
C VAL A 168 -18.61 -3.95 -8.18
N GLU A 169 -19.46 -3.03 -8.62
CA GLU A 169 -19.20 -2.21 -9.80
C GLU A 169 -18.38 -0.99 -9.43
N LEU A 170 -17.10 -1.01 -9.81
CA LEU A 170 -16.24 0.15 -9.64
C LEU A 170 -16.58 1.22 -10.70
N PRO A 171 -16.64 2.51 -10.33
CA PRO A 171 -16.74 3.61 -11.29
C PRO A 171 -15.44 3.68 -12.13
N LYS A 172 -15.38 4.61 -13.09
CA LYS A 172 -14.11 5.00 -13.70
C LYS A 172 -13.16 5.46 -12.60
N LEU A 173 -11.93 4.97 -12.62
CA LEU A 173 -10.96 5.25 -11.57
C LEU A 173 -10.42 6.69 -11.71
N GLU A 174 -10.29 7.37 -10.59
CA GLU A 174 -9.68 8.68 -10.53
C GLU A 174 -8.17 8.57 -10.81
N GLN A 175 -7.64 9.51 -11.56
CA GLN A 175 -6.19 9.67 -11.74
C GLN A 175 -5.70 10.80 -10.85
N MET A 176 -4.63 10.56 -10.11
CA MET A 176 -4.00 11.52 -9.22
C MET A 176 -2.49 11.48 -9.44
N THR A 177 -1.84 12.63 -9.55
CA THR A 177 -0.38 12.67 -9.67
C THR A 177 0.27 12.26 -8.34
N TRP A 178 1.47 11.69 -8.42
CA TRP A 178 2.26 11.34 -7.23
C TRP A 178 2.45 12.58 -6.32
N HIS A 179 2.74 13.75 -6.89
CA HIS A 179 2.90 14.98 -6.13
C HIS A 179 1.62 15.37 -5.38
N GLU A 180 0.48 15.22 -6.01
CA GLU A 180 -0.81 15.50 -5.38
C GLU A 180 -1.10 14.50 -4.26
N ALA A 181 -0.88 13.21 -4.49
CA ALA A 181 -1.06 12.16 -3.49
C ALA A 181 -0.18 12.39 -2.26
N MET A 182 1.09 12.73 -2.48
CA MET A 182 2.01 13.07 -1.39
C MET A 182 1.62 14.35 -0.67
N ARG A 183 1.15 15.39 -1.38
CA ARG A 183 0.71 16.63 -0.79
C ARG A 183 -0.55 16.47 0.07
N ARG A 184 -1.56 15.74 -0.42
CA ARG A 184 -2.85 15.56 0.25
C ARG A 184 -2.87 14.48 1.30
N PHE A 185 -2.09 13.41 1.13
CA PHE A 185 -2.20 12.18 1.92
C PHE A 185 -0.87 11.63 2.45
N GLY A 186 0.27 12.10 1.92
CA GLY A 186 1.61 11.65 2.32
C GLY A 186 1.93 10.19 1.94
N SER A 187 1.28 9.67 0.91
CA SER A 187 1.44 8.30 0.43
C SER A 187 1.12 8.20 -1.06
N ASP A 188 1.84 7.35 -1.76
CA ASP A 188 1.53 6.89 -3.12
C ASP A 188 0.40 5.85 -3.16
N LYS A 189 -0.14 5.48 -2.00
CA LYS A 189 -1.27 4.56 -1.81
C LYS A 189 -2.30 5.18 -0.85
N PRO A 190 -2.90 6.33 -1.21
CA PRO A 190 -3.79 7.04 -0.31
C PRO A 190 -5.08 6.25 -0.04
N ASP A 191 -5.50 6.23 1.21
CA ASP A 191 -6.80 5.69 1.59
C ASP A 191 -7.87 6.76 1.40
N LEU A 192 -8.67 6.64 0.33
CA LEU A 192 -9.74 7.58 -0.03
C LEU A 192 -11.12 7.23 0.57
N ARG A 193 -11.20 6.26 1.46
CA ARG A 193 -12.47 5.89 2.10
C ARG A 193 -12.99 6.93 3.09
N PHE A 194 -12.12 7.85 3.51
CA PHE A 194 -12.44 8.93 4.43
C PHE A 194 -11.64 10.20 4.10
N GLY A 195 -12.09 11.34 4.64
CA GLY A 195 -11.45 12.65 4.46
C GLY A 195 -10.15 12.82 5.27
N MET A 196 -10.04 13.92 6.01
CA MET A 196 -8.86 14.34 6.78
C MET A 196 -7.62 14.54 5.89
N GLU A 197 -7.80 15.22 4.75
CA GLU A 197 -6.69 15.62 3.88
C GLU A 197 -5.75 16.59 4.61
N PHE A 198 -4.48 16.58 4.21
CA PHE A 198 -3.50 17.47 4.80
C PHE A 198 -3.70 18.90 4.38
N VAL A 199 -3.54 19.79 5.35
CA VAL A 199 -3.45 21.23 5.11
C VAL A 199 -2.05 21.68 5.50
N GLU A 200 -1.38 22.38 4.58
CA GLU A 200 -0.07 22.98 4.84
C GLU A 200 -0.25 24.26 5.64
N LEU A 201 0.49 24.40 6.73
CA LEU A 201 0.29 25.43 7.74
C LEU A 201 1.51 26.34 7.93
N LYS A 202 2.60 26.13 7.17
CA LYS A 202 3.83 26.92 7.35
C LYS A 202 3.56 28.42 7.27
N ASP A 203 2.85 28.85 6.23
CA ASP A 203 2.52 30.28 6.02
C ASP A 203 1.53 30.80 7.08
N ALA A 204 0.62 29.95 7.55
CA ALA A 204 -0.37 30.34 8.56
C ALA A 204 0.28 30.61 9.95
N PHE A 205 1.43 29.99 10.25
CA PHE A 205 2.19 30.21 11.46
C PHE A 205 3.37 31.18 11.29
N ALA A 206 3.72 31.55 10.05
CA ALA A 206 4.87 32.41 9.76
C ALA A 206 4.73 33.79 10.43
N GLY A 207 5.74 34.22 11.18
CA GLY A 207 5.79 35.52 11.85
C GLY A 207 4.79 35.68 13.01
N LYS A 208 4.16 34.58 13.47
CA LYS A 208 3.21 34.56 14.58
C LYS A 208 3.74 33.70 15.70
N GLY A 209 3.41 34.09 16.93
CA GLY A 209 3.88 33.38 18.13
C GLY A 209 5.41 33.43 18.31
N ASN A 210 5.90 32.70 19.30
CA ASN A 210 7.33 32.51 19.55
C ASN A 210 7.58 31.01 19.83
N PHE A 211 7.15 30.16 18.93
CA PHE A 211 7.29 28.71 19.09
C PHE A 211 8.40 28.19 18.17
N SER A 212 9.61 28.09 18.71
CA SER A 212 10.83 27.71 17.96
C SER A 212 10.69 26.47 17.12
N VAL A 213 9.91 25.47 17.58
CA VAL A 213 9.65 24.22 16.83
C VAL A 213 8.99 24.50 15.48
N PHE A 214 8.11 25.50 15.38
CA PHE A 214 7.46 25.86 14.13
C PHE A 214 8.29 26.86 13.34
N ASP A 215 9.00 27.75 14.02
CA ASP A 215 9.83 28.76 13.36
C ASP A 215 10.97 28.10 12.57
N GLU A 216 11.61 27.08 13.17
CA GLU A 216 12.72 26.32 12.58
C GLU A 216 12.26 25.27 11.56
N ALA A 217 11.00 24.83 11.62
CA ALA A 217 10.51 23.77 10.74
C ALA A 217 10.43 24.23 9.28
N LYS A 218 10.87 23.40 8.34
CA LYS A 218 10.68 23.63 6.88
C LYS A 218 9.29 23.29 6.42
N TYR A 219 8.60 22.41 7.11
CA TYR A 219 7.24 21.97 6.81
C TYR A 219 6.41 21.88 8.09
N ILE A 220 5.20 22.41 8.05
CA ILE A 220 4.17 22.25 9.08
C ILE A 220 2.90 21.81 8.35
N GLY A 221 2.35 20.66 8.75
CA GLY A 221 1.12 20.14 8.16
C GLY A 221 0.17 19.61 9.23
N GLY A 222 -1.11 19.71 8.96
CA GLY A 222 -2.15 19.27 9.89
C GLY A 222 -3.27 18.50 9.22
N ILE A 223 -4.03 17.78 10.05
CA ILE A 223 -5.31 17.17 9.71
C ILE A 223 -6.40 17.71 10.62
N CYS A 224 -7.60 17.93 10.06
CA CYS A 224 -8.80 18.22 10.84
C CYS A 224 -9.56 16.93 11.09
N VAL A 225 -9.83 16.63 12.35
CA VAL A 225 -10.57 15.43 12.78
C VAL A 225 -11.94 15.87 13.28
N PRO A 226 -13.01 15.65 12.49
CA PRO A 226 -14.33 16.14 12.83
C PRO A 226 -14.89 15.51 14.11
N GLY A 227 -15.54 16.35 14.95
CA GLY A 227 -16.25 15.92 16.13
C GLY A 227 -15.40 15.36 17.28
N CYS A 228 -14.08 15.59 17.28
CA CYS A 228 -13.14 15.02 18.26
C CYS A 228 -12.54 16.04 19.23
N ALA A 229 -13.12 17.23 19.38
CA ALA A 229 -12.65 18.24 20.32
C ALA A 229 -12.74 17.77 21.79
N ASP A 230 -13.61 16.81 22.10
CA ASP A 230 -13.80 16.24 23.45
C ASP A 230 -12.74 15.21 23.85
N PHE A 231 -11.80 14.86 22.96
CA PHE A 231 -10.72 13.91 23.27
C PHE A 231 -10.06 14.27 24.60
N SER A 232 -10.01 13.30 25.49
CA SER A 232 -9.37 13.44 26.81
C SER A 232 -7.86 13.63 26.67
N ARG A 233 -7.25 14.17 27.74
CA ARG A 233 -5.79 14.29 27.83
C ARG A 233 -5.08 12.92 27.62
N LYS A 234 -5.69 11.83 28.12
CA LYS A 234 -5.15 10.48 27.94
C LYS A 234 -5.11 10.10 26.46
N GLN A 235 -6.19 10.30 25.71
CA GLN A 235 -6.22 10.00 24.28
C GLN A 235 -5.24 10.84 23.47
N LEU A 236 -5.06 12.13 23.81
CA LEU A 236 -4.08 13.00 23.16
C LEU A 236 -2.64 12.59 23.48
N ASN A 237 -2.37 12.13 24.72
CA ASN A 237 -1.06 11.58 25.08
C ASN A 237 -0.78 10.27 24.31
N GLU A 238 -1.75 9.37 24.20
CA GLU A 238 -1.63 8.15 23.41
C GLU A 238 -1.31 8.43 21.93
N LEU A 239 -1.91 9.48 21.33
CA LEU A 239 -1.58 9.92 19.98
C LEU A 239 -0.15 10.50 19.90
N THR A 240 0.26 11.25 20.93
CA THR A 240 1.62 11.78 21.01
C THR A 240 2.65 10.65 21.11
N ASP A 241 2.37 9.62 21.91
CA ASP A 241 3.22 8.44 22.04
C ASP A 241 3.24 7.64 20.73
N PHE A 242 2.09 7.53 20.05
CA PHE A 242 2.00 6.86 18.73
C PHE A 242 2.92 7.52 17.70
N VAL A 243 2.87 8.85 17.55
CA VAL A 243 3.68 9.54 16.52
C VAL A 243 5.18 9.52 16.84
N LYS A 244 5.55 9.36 18.12
CA LYS A 244 6.93 9.22 18.56
C LYS A 244 7.53 7.83 18.39
N ARG A 245 6.71 6.81 18.11
CA ARG A 245 7.22 5.44 17.89
C ARG A 245 8.25 5.43 16.75
N PRO A 246 9.28 4.57 16.81
CA PRO A 246 10.32 4.51 15.77
C PRO A 246 9.78 4.33 14.34
N GLN A 247 8.66 3.63 14.21
CA GLN A 247 7.99 3.38 12.94
C GLN A 247 7.38 4.65 12.31
N VAL A 248 7.00 5.63 13.11
CA VAL A 248 6.47 6.93 12.67
C VAL A 248 7.57 7.98 12.72
N GLY A 249 8.28 8.09 13.85
CA GLY A 249 9.49 8.88 14.02
C GLY A 249 9.27 10.40 14.07
N ALA A 250 8.08 10.88 14.45
CA ALA A 250 7.85 12.31 14.66
C ALA A 250 8.42 12.77 16.03
N LYS A 251 8.88 14.00 16.09
CA LYS A 251 9.45 14.58 17.33
C LYS A 251 8.39 14.89 18.39
N GLY A 252 7.15 15.16 17.99
CA GLY A 252 6.04 15.49 18.87
C GLY A 252 4.73 15.68 18.08
N LEU A 253 3.66 15.97 18.79
CA LEU A 253 2.34 16.24 18.26
C LEU A 253 1.81 17.54 18.85
N VAL A 254 1.39 18.47 18.02
CA VAL A 254 0.61 19.64 18.44
C VAL A 254 -0.86 19.37 18.16
N TYR A 255 -1.72 19.77 19.09
CA TYR A 255 -3.16 19.69 18.92
C TYR A 255 -3.85 21.02 19.22
N ILE A 256 -4.95 21.29 18.52
CA ILE A 256 -5.85 22.41 18.80
C ILE A 256 -7.28 21.86 18.85
N LYS A 257 -7.98 22.11 19.94
CA LYS A 257 -9.37 21.72 20.16
C LYS A 257 -10.25 22.93 19.98
N TYR A 258 -11.16 22.90 19.03
CA TYR A 258 -12.22 23.89 18.87
C TYR A 258 -13.49 23.34 19.54
N ASN A 259 -13.67 23.64 20.81
CA ASN A 259 -14.77 23.07 21.59
C ASN A 259 -16.14 23.56 21.06
N ALA A 260 -17.19 22.78 21.31
CA ALA A 260 -18.57 23.09 20.88
C ALA A 260 -19.13 24.38 21.50
N ASP A 261 -18.60 24.82 22.62
CA ASP A 261 -18.94 26.07 23.30
C ASP A 261 -18.18 27.31 22.74
N GLY A 262 -17.43 27.13 21.66
CA GLY A 262 -16.62 28.16 21.03
C GLY A 262 -15.25 28.42 21.71
N THR A 263 -14.95 27.74 22.80
CA THR A 263 -13.63 27.87 23.44
C THR A 263 -12.56 27.09 22.69
N VAL A 264 -11.33 27.61 22.71
CA VAL A 264 -10.16 26.98 22.07
C VAL A 264 -9.20 26.50 23.15
N LYS A 265 -8.72 25.26 23.04
CA LYS A 265 -7.66 24.71 23.87
C LYS A 265 -6.59 24.09 22.99
N SER A 266 -5.34 24.39 23.28
CA SER A 266 -4.21 23.90 22.50
C SER A 266 -3.04 23.49 23.37
N SER A 267 -2.16 22.65 22.81
CA SER A 267 -0.84 22.38 23.41
C SER A 267 0.13 23.54 23.24
N ILE A 268 -0.22 24.53 22.43
CA ILE A 268 0.61 25.71 22.10
C ILE A 268 -0.07 27.04 22.49
N ASP A 269 -1.09 27.02 23.34
CA ASP A 269 -1.83 28.19 23.81
C ASP A 269 -0.98 29.26 24.53
N LYS A 270 0.20 28.87 25.02
CA LYS A 270 1.18 29.80 25.63
C LYS A 270 1.96 30.63 24.61
N PHE A 271 1.94 30.23 23.35
CA PHE A 271 2.74 30.83 22.27
C PHE A 271 1.90 31.62 21.28
N TYR A 272 0.60 31.30 21.14
CA TYR A 272 -0.31 31.87 20.15
C TYR A 272 -1.54 32.46 20.82
N SER A 273 -1.96 33.61 20.34
CA SER A 273 -3.17 34.28 20.82
C SER A 273 -4.45 33.52 20.35
N PRO A 274 -5.60 33.74 21.01
CA PRO A 274 -6.85 33.15 20.56
C PRO A 274 -7.23 33.56 19.11
N GLU A 275 -6.89 34.77 18.70
CA GLU A 275 -7.12 35.28 17.35
C GLU A 275 -6.29 34.54 16.33
N GLU A 276 -5.00 34.32 16.60
CA GLU A 276 -4.12 33.52 15.74
C GLU A 276 -4.60 32.07 15.62
N LEU A 277 -5.04 31.46 16.72
CA LEU A 277 -5.63 30.12 16.69
C LEU A 277 -6.97 30.05 15.94
N ALA A 278 -7.76 31.15 15.94
CA ALA A 278 -8.99 31.26 15.14
C ALA A 278 -8.69 31.35 13.63
N GLU A 279 -7.60 32.00 13.24
CA GLU A 279 -7.16 31.98 11.83
C GLU A 279 -6.78 30.54 11.38
N ILE A 280 -6.09 29.77 12.23
CA ILE A 280 -5.78 28.37 11.94
C ILE A 280 -7.06 27.54 11.75
N LYS A 281 -8.11 27.81 12.54
CA LYS A 281 -9.44 27.19 12.35
C LYS A 281 -9.95 27.38 10.93
N THR A 282 -9.85 28.58 10.42
CA THR A 282 -10.31 28.96 9.06
C THR A 282 -9.47 28.24 7.99
N VAL A 283 -8.14 28.26 8.11
CA VAL A 283 -7.22 27.61 7.15
C VAL A 283 -7.45 26.11 7.11
N MET A 284 -7.69 25.49 8.29
CA MET A 284 -7.98 24.05 8.40
C MET A 284 -9.40 23.67 7.98
N GLY A 285 -10.29 24.64 7.73
CA GLY A 285 -11.72 24.37 7.51
C GLY A 285 -12.40 23.71 8.71
N ALA A 286 -11.84 23.88 9.92
CA ALA A 286 -12.34 23.26 11.14
C ALA A 286 -13.59 23.98 11.66
N LYS A 287 -14.47 23.25 12.34
CA LYS A 287 -15.70 23.73 12.97
C LYS A 287 -15.62 23.59 14.49
N ASP A 288 -16.58 24.19 15.20
CA ASP A 288 -16.75 23.90 16.62
C ASP A 288 -17.08 22.42 16.79
N GLY A 289 -16.41 21.77 17.74
CA GLY A 289 -16.42 20.33 17.95
C GLY A 289 -15.25 19.58 17.32
N ASP A 290 -14.42 20.22 16.48
CA ASP A 290 -13.33 19.56 15.76
C ASP A 290 -11.99 19.61 16.52
N LEU A 291 -11.16 18.60 16.25
CA LEU A 291 -9.79 18.48 16.71
C LEU A 291 -8.83 18.65 15.54
N VAL A 292 -7.87 19.57 15.64
CA VAL A 292 -6.78 19.71 14.68
C VAL A 292 -5.52 19.08 15.27
N LEU A 293 -4.85 18.25 14.48
CA LEU A 293 -3.59 17.57 14.82
C LEU A 293 -2.51 18.03 13.85
N ILE A 294 -1.35 18.45 14.35
CA ILE A 294 -0.30 19.09 13.56
C ILE A 294 1.04 18.41 13.84
N LEU A 295 1.77 18.13 12.77
CA LEU A 295 3.18 17.70 12.79
C LEU A 295 4.04 18.72 12.07
N SER A 296 5.29 18.82 12.48
CA SER A 296 6.30 19.69 11.87
C SER A 296 7.65 18.99 11.75
N GLY A 297 8.45 19.40 10.77
CA GLY A 297 9.78 18.83 10.56
C GLY A 297 10.61 19.56 9.51
N ASP A 298 11.87 19.11 9.37
CA ASP A 298 12.86 19.71 8.47
C ASP A 298 12.79 19.17 7.04
N ASN A 299 12.07 18.06 6.83
CA ASN A 299 11.86 17.44 5.53
C ASN A 299 10.36 17.27 5.29
N ALA A 300 9.83 17.90 4.24
CA ALA A 300 8.41 17.91 3.92
C ALA A 300 7.87 16.50 3.65
N ASN A 301 8.55 15.71 2.81
CA ASN A 301 8.08 14.36 2.46
C ASN A 301 8.09 13.43 3.67
N LYS A 302 9.14 13.46 4.48
CA LYS A 302 9.21 12.69 5.73
C LYS A 302 8.07 13.06 6.68
N THR A 303 7.80 14.36 6.85
CA THR A 303 6.73 14.83 7.73
C THR A 303 5.34 14.46 7.18
N ARG A 304 5.14 14.50 5.87
CA ARG A 304 3.89 14.04 5.23
C ARG A 304 3.67 12.54 5.44
N ILE A 305 4.71 11.70 5.35
CA ILE A 305 4.62 10.26 5.64
C ILE A 305 4.23 10.02 7.13
N GLN A 306 4.82 10.79 8.04
CA GLN A 306 4.45 10.74 9.46
C GLN A 306 3.00 11.15 9.70
N LEU A 307 2.55 12.20 9.01
CA LEU A 307 1.17 12.68 9.07
C LEU A 307 0.18 11.68 8.44
N CYS A 308 0.61 10.95 7.40
CA CYS A 308 -0.16 9.84 6.83
C CYS A 308 -0.40 8.74 7.88
N SER A 309 0.63 8.36 8.63
CA SER A 309 0.50 7.38 9.71
C SER A 309 -0.50 7.84 10.77
N LEU A 310 -0.45 9.10 11.16
CA LEU A 310 -1.41 9.70 12.11
C LEU A 310 -2.83 9.73 11.54
N ARG A 311 -3.00 10.09 10.27
CA ARG A 311 -4.30 10.08 9.58
C ARG A 311 -4.92 8.69 9.57
N LEU A 312 -4.13 7.66 9.24
CA LEU A 312 -4.59 6.28 9.22
C LEU A 312 -4.96 5.78 10.61
N GLU A 313 -4.17 6.11 11.64
CA GLU A 313 -4.49 5.81 13.04
C GLU A 313 -5.81 6.45 13.47
N MET A 314 -6.05 7.70 13.09
CA MET A 314 -7.34 8.35 13.35
C MET A 314 -8.49 7.68 12.59
N GLY A 315 -8.27 7.29 11.34
CA GLY A 315 -9.24 6.54 10.55
C GLY A 315 -9.63 5.21 11.20
N ASP A 316 -8.66 4.51 11.78
CA ASP A 316 -8.92 3.24 12.50
C ASP A 316 -9.65 3.49 13.83
N ARG A 317 -9.22 4.45 14.64
CA ARG A 317 -9.88 4.79 15.91
C ARG A 317 -11.33 5.21 15.76
N LEU A 318 -11.64 5.88 14.65
CA LEU A 318 -13.00 6.36 14.35
C LEU A 318 -13.81 5.37 13.50
N GLY A 319 -13.28 4.19 13.16
CA GLY A 319 -13.97 3.18 12.37
C GLY A 319 -14.26 3.61 10.91
N LEU A 320 -13.49 4.57 10.35
CA LEU A 320 -13.72 5.13 9.02
C LEU A 320 -13.17 4.26 7.88
N ARG A 321 -12.37 3.25 8.22
CA ARG A 321 -11.73 2.35 7.25
C ARG A 321 -12.53 1.06 7.07
N ASP A 322 -13.75 1.18 6.54
CA ASP A 322 -14.60 0.01 6.27
C ASP A 322 -13.91 -0.91 5.25
N LYS A 323 -13.71 -2.19 5.64
CA LYS A 323 -13.07 -3.22 4.82
C LYS A 323 -13.92 -3.67 3.62
N ASN A 324 -15.20 -3.34 3.61
CA ASN A 324 -16.11 -3.68 2.51
C ASN A 324 -16.23 -2.55 1.46
N VAL A 325 -15.66 -1.38 1.73
CA VAL A 325 -15.63 -0.25 0.80
C VAL A 325 -14.30 -0.25 0.05
N PHE A 326 -14.38 -0.22 -1.27
CA PHE A 326 -13.21 -0.19 -2.18
C PHE A 326 -13.16 1.17 -2.88
N LYS A 327 -12.03 1.84 -2.79
CA LYS A 327 -11.70 3.09 -3.47
C LYS A 327 -10.40 2.88 -4.25
N CYS A 328 -10.53 2.57 -5.52
CA CYS A 328 -9.40 2.37 -6.43
C CYS A 328 -9.10 3.67 -7.16
N LEU A 329 -7.83 3.93 -7.41
CA LEU A 329 -7.35 5.08 -8.18
C LEU A 329 -6.04 4.73 -8.88
N TRP A 330 -5.67 5.56 -9.84
CA TRP A 330 -4.35 5.55 -10.47
C TRP A 330 -3.47 6.63 -9.85
N ILE A 331 -2.26 6.27 -9.45
CA ILE A 331 -1.22 7.27 -9.17
C ILE A 331 -0.30 7.30 -10.37
N ILE A 332 -0.16 8.50 -10.95
CA ILE A 332 0.62 8.75 -12.16
C ILE A 332 1.72 9.78 -11.89
N ASP A 333 2.59 10.01 -12.86
CA ASP A 333 3.67 11.02 -12.80
C ASP A 333 4.58 10.85 -11.58
N PHE A 334 5.06 9.62 -11.36
CA PHE A 334 6.07 9.35 -10.34
C PHE A 334 7.37 10.08 -10.66
N PRO A 335 8.09 10.60 -9.63
CA PRO A 335 9.40 11.20 -9.87
C PRO A 335 10.39 10.15 -10.40
N LEU A 336 11.17 10.50 -11.42
CA LEU A 336 12.19 9.62 -11.96
C LEU A 336 13.35 9.41 -10.98
N PHE A 337 13.69 10.45 -10.21
CA PHE A 337 14.76 10.43 -9.22
C PHE A 337 14.28 10.93 -7.86
N GLU A 338 14.88 10.39 -6.81
CA GLU A 338 14.77 10.89 -5.45
C GLU A 338 16.17 11.09 -4.84
N TRP A 339 16.27 11.98 -3.88
CA TRP A 339 17.50 12.19 -3.14
C TRP A 339 17.67 11.14 -2.06
N SER A 340 18.80 10.43 -2.07
CA SER A 340 19.17 9.51 -1.00
C SER A 340 20.09 10.23 -0.01
N ASP A 341 19.62 10.37 1.24
CA ASP A 341 20.45 10.91 2.33
C ASP A 341 21.58 9.96 2.72
N GLU A 342 21.42 8.67 2.50
CA GLU A 342 22.44 7.64 2.78
C GLU A 342 23.56 7.68 1.75
N GLU A 343 23.19 7.71 0.46
CA GLU A 343 24.14 7.69 -0.67
C GLU A 343 24.61 9.10 -1.07
N GLN A 344 24.02 10.16 -0.51
CA GLN A 344 24.31 11.57 -0.83
C GLN A 344 24.26 11.89 -2.33
N ARG A 345 23.31 11.26 -3.05
CA ARG A 345 23.10 11.44 -4.49
C ARG A 345 21.65 11.20 -4.90
N LEU A 346 21.32 11.58 -6.12
CA LEU A 346 20.07 11.20 -6.75
C LEU A 346 20.08 9.71 -7.10
N MET A 347 19.04 9.01 -6.70
CA MET A 347 18.78 7.62 -6.99
C MET A 347 17.54 7.50 -7.86
N ALA A 348 17.53 6.55 -8.79
CA ALA A 348 16.35 6.25 -9.58
C ALA A 348 15.25 5.68 -8.68
N THR A 349 14.05 6.23 -8.78
CA THR A 349 12.87 5.75 -8.03
C THR A 349 12.36 4.42 -8.59
N HIS A 350 12.50 4.24 -9.90
CA HIS A 350 12.14 3.03 -10.63
C HIS A 350 13.28 2.53 -11.49
N HIS A 351 13.23 1.26 -11.89
CA HIS A 351 14.25 0.65 -12.74
C HIS A 351 14.28 1.35 -14.13
N PRO A 352 15.49 1.59 -14.73
CA PRO A 352 15.66 2.34 -15.97
C PRO A 352 15.08 1.66 -17.24
N PHE A 353 14.58 0.44 -17.17
CA PHE A 353 13.82 -0.15 -18.29
C PHE A 353 12.41 0.44 -18.42
N THR A 354 11.92 1.10 -17.37
CA THR A 354 10.72 1.91 -17.47
C THR A 354 11.05 3.16 -18.26
N MET A 355 10.31 3.40 -19.33
CA MET A 355 10.50 4.60 -20.14
C MET A 355 10.14 5.83 -19.30
N PRO A 356 11.04 6.84 -19.19
CA PRO A 356 10.78 8.06 -18.45
C PRO A 356 9.74 8.94 -19.12
#